data_3adf54b53ec1b06835793b5e4a7ecad7
#
_entry.id   3adf54b53ec1b06835793b5e4a7ecad7
#
_cell.length_a   1.000
_cell.length_b   1.000
_cell.length_c   1.000
_cell.angle_alpha   90.00
_cell.angle_beta   90.00
_cell.angle_gamma   90.00
#
_symmetry.space_group_name_H-M   'P 1'
#
loop_
_entity.id
_entity.type
_entity.pdbx_description
1 polymer ?
#
loop_
_entity_poly.entity_id
_entity_poly.type
_entity_poly.pdbx_seq_one_letter_code
_entity_poly.pdbx_strand_id
1 'polypeptide(L)'
;MLHREHVKPPEYVYPPDEWKLIETRFYPKFLPQMETMFSLANGYLGLRGNFEEGAPAHQTGTFINGFYDTWPIIYGEEAFGFAKMGQTIVNITDTKIIKLYVDDEPFYLPAAHLVNFERVLDFQAGTLSREVVWETPSGKLVSINRGFSPPRDPFVNQWIRGFSYQGKP
;
A
#
# COMPACT_ATOMS: atom_id res chain seq x y z
N MET A 1 -15.20 29.74 3.26
CA MET A 1 -15.46 28.38 2.69
C MET A 1 -14.34 28.09 1.72
N LEU A 2 -13.40 27.21 2.06
CA LEU A 2 -12.33 26.83 1.15
C LEU A 2 -12.93 25.93 0.05
N HIS A 3 -13.03 26.45 -1.16
CA HIS A 3 -13.32 25.64 -2.35
C HIS A 3 -12.14 24.67 -2.53
N ARG A 4 -12.27 23.45 -2.04
CA ARG A 4 -11.41 22.36 -2.46
C ARG A 4 -11.84 22.00 -3.86
N GLU A 5 -11.06 22.37 -4.87
CA GLU A 5 -11.19 21.77 -6.18
C GLU A 5 -11.04 20.26 -6.01
N HIS A 6 -12.12 19.52 -6.25
CA HIS A 6 -12.08 18.06 -6.28
C HIS A 6 -11.35 17.63 -7.54
N VAL A 7 -10.03 17.60 -7.48
CA VAL A 7 -9.23 17.05 -8.57
C VAL A 7 -9.47 15.55 -8.59
N LYS A 8 -10.19 15.08 -9.60
CA LYS A 8 -10.38 13.65 -9.86
C LYS A 8 -9.24 13.13 -10.72
N PRO A 9 -8.76 11.89 -10.48
CA PRO A 9 -7.87 11.24 -11.44
C PRO A 9 -8.60 11.00 -12.76
N PRO A 10 -7.89 10.98 -13.90
CA PRO A 10 -8.49 10.58 -15.17
C PRO A 10 -9.10 9.16 -15.08
N GLU A 11 -10.23 8.96 -15.75
CA GLU A 11 -10.97 7.68 -15.68
C GLU A 11 -10.14 6.46 -16.11
N TYR A 12 -9.23 6.64 -17.06
CA TYR A 12 -8.34 5.56 -17.50
C TYR A 12 -7.35 5.08 -16.43
N VAL A 13 -7.13 5.87 -15.36
CA VAL A 13 -6.27 5.48 -14.24
C VAL A 13 -6.94 4.42 -13.38
N TYR A 14 -8.24 4.53 -13.22
CA TYR A 14 -9.07 3.61 -12.45
C TYR A 14 -10.22 3.10 -13.33
N PRO A 15 -9.94 2.19 -14.27
CA PRO A 15 -11.00 1.60 -15.10
C PRO A 15 -11.99 0.84 -14.21
N PRO A 16 -13.30 0.99 -14.47
CA PRO A 16 -14.32 0.30 -13.69
C PRO A 16 -14.25 -1.22 -13.91
N ASP A 17 -14.32 -1.97 -12.82
CA ASP A 17 -14.43 -3.42 -12.80
C ASP A 17 -15.38 -3.81 -11.65
N GLU A 18 -16.11 -4.91 -11.81
CA GLU A 18 -17.12 -5.33 -10.84
C GLU A 18 -16.50 -5.77 -9.50
N TRP A 19 -15.32 -6.40 -9.55
CA TRP A 19 -14.70 -7.04 -8.40
C TRP A 19 -13.27 -6.61 -8.13
N LYS A 20 -12.76 -5.66 -8.91
CA LYS A 20 -11.37 -5.21 -8.80
C LYS A 20 -11.28 -3.70 -8.73
N LEU A 21 -10.41 -3.22 -7.88
CA LEU A 21 -9.89 -1.86 -7.97
C LEU A 21 -8.57 -1.92 -8.73
N ILE A 22 -8.57 -1.35 -9.93
CA ILE A 22 -7.41 -1.37 -10.83
C ILE A 22 -6.81 0.03 -10.90
N GLU A 23 -5.50 0.15 -10.78
CA GLU A 23 -4.75 1.38 -11.00
C GLU A 23 -3.72 1.15 -12.09
N THR A 24 -3.88 1.86 -13.21
CA THR A 24 -3.05 1.66 -14.42
C THR A 24 -1.88 2.62 -14.53
N ARG A 25 -1.79 3.61 -13.65
CA ARG A 25 -0.70 4.60 -13.62
C ARG A 25 -0.47 5.15 -12.23
N PHE A 26 0.79 5.38 -11.91
CA PHE A 26 1.19 6.08 -10.69
C PHE A 26 1.07 7.60 -10.86
N TYR A 27 0.27 8.24 -9.99
CA TYR A 27 0.13 9.69 -9.91
C TYR A 27 0.45 10.18 -8.50
N PRO A 28 1.63 10.80 -8.25
CA PRO A 28 2.06 11.20 -6.91
C PRO A 28 1.06 12.07 -6.14
N LYS A 29 0.33 12.95 -6.85
CA LYS A 29 -0.66 13.83 -6.22
C LYS A 29 -1.89 13.12 -5.63
N PHE A 30 -2.14 11.87 -6.01
CA PHE A 30 -3.21 11.04 -5.47
C PHE A 30 -2.71 10.02 -4.44
N LEU A 31 -1.46 10.12 -4.03
CA LEU A 31 -0.83 9.16 -3.11
C LEU A 31 -1.65 8.90 -1.84
N PRO A 32 -2.20 9.91 -1.12
CA PRO A 32 -2.99 9.66 0.08
C PRO A 32 -4.24 8.83 -0.18
N GLN A 33 -4.91 9.07 -1.32
CA GLN A 33 -6.11 8.32 -1.73
C GLN A 33 -5.75 6.89 -2.11
N MET A 34 -4.68 6.72 -2.90
CA MET A 34 -4.20 5.40 -3.33
C MET A 34 -3.84 4.51 -2.13
N GLU A 35 -3.09 5.05 -1.17
CA GLU A 35 -2.75 4.32 0.05
C GLU A 35 -3.97 3.88 0.87
N THR A 36 -5.05 4.66 0.82
CA THR A 36 -6.29 4.33 1.52
C THR A 36 -7.10 3.30 0.75
N MET A 37 -7.28 3.49 -0.56
CA MET A 37 -8.12 2.62 -1.38
C MET A 37 -7.55 1.20 -1.53
N PHE A 38 -6.23 1.07 -1.59
CA PHE A 38 -5.55 -0.22 -1.71
C PHE A 38 -5.16 -0.85 -0.36
N SER A 39 -5.87 -0.49 0.71
CA SER A 39 -5.70 -1.11 2.01
C SER A 39 -6.29 -2.52 2.04
N LEU A 40 -5.66 -3.41 2.79
CA LEU A 40 -6.03 -4.82 2.86
C LEU A 40 -5.96 -5.31 4.31
N ALA A 41 -6.94 -6.11 4.74
CA ALA A 41 -6.95 -6.69 6.08
C ALA A 41 -7.67 -8.04 6.12
N ASN A 42 -7.31 -8.87 7.10
CA ASN A 42 -7.95 -10.16 7.36
C ASN A 42 -8.56 -10.27 8.78
N GLY A 43 -8.71 -9.14 9.48
CA GLY A 43 -9.19 -9.11 10.87
C GLY A 43 -8.08 -9.31 11.91
N TYR A 44 -6.93 -9.87 11.55
CA TYR A 44 -5.76 -9.99 12.40
C TYR A 44 -4.66 -8.98 12.02
N LEU A 45 -4.30 -8.93 10.74
CA LEU A 45 -3.32 -8.02 10.17
C LEU A 45 -4.02 -7.06 9.22
N GLY A 46 -3.77 -5.77 9.39
CA GLY A 46 -4.21 -4.72 8.47
C GLY A 46 -3.01 -3.99 7.88
N LEU A 47 -3.03 -3.78 6.58
CA LEU A 47 -2.00 -3.11 5.82
C LEU A 47 -2.59 -1.94 5.06
N ARG A 48 -1.99 -0.77 5.21
CA ARG A 48 -2.29 0.35 4.33
C ARG A 48 -1.64 0.13 2.97
N GLY A 49 -2.25 0.64 1.92
CA GLY A 49 -1.81 0.44 0.54
C GLY A 49 -0.61 1.28 0.11
N ASN A 50 0.29 1.65 1.03
CA ASN A 50 1.56 2.28 0.69
C ASN A 50 2.48 1.30 -0.05
N PHE A 51 3.37 1.84 -0.86
CA PHE A 51 4.25 1.05 -1.71
C PHE A 51 5.34 0.33 -0.91
N GLU A 52 5.75 -0.83 -1.41
CA GLU A 52 6.68 -1.73 -0.75
C GLU A 52 8.11 -1.19 -0.73
N GLU A 53 8.44 -0.22 -1.57
CA GLU A 53 9.74 0.48 -1.53
C GLU A 53 9.91 1.34 -0.27
N GLY A 54 8.81 1.57 0.47
CA GLY A 54 8.78 2.43 1.65
C GLY A 54 8.76 3.92 1.33
N ALA A 55 9.00 4.29 0.09
CA ALA A 55 8.89 5.64 -0.46
C ALA A 55 8.51 5.58 -1.95
N PRO A 56 7.62 6.49 -2.43
CA PRO A 56 6.98 7.54 -1.64
C PRO A 56 5.91 6.98 -0.72
N ALA A 57 5.70 7.61 0.41
CA ALA A 57 4.59 7.33 1.31
C ALA A 57 4.02 8.62 1.88
N HIS A 58 2.69 8.72 1.93
CA HIS A 58 2.00 9.76 2.69
C HIS A 58 1.89 9.35 4.15
N GLN A 59 1.44 8.11 4.38
CA GLN A 59 1.31 7.53 5.71
C GLN A 59 1.43 6.02 5.61
N THR A 60 2.43 5.46 6.26
CA THR A 60 2.54 4.00 6.39
C THR A 60 1.53 3.49 7.41
N GLY A 61 1.06 2.26 7.24
CA GLY A 61 0.15 1.63 8.19
C GLY A 61 0.29 0.11 8.16
N THR A 62 0.70 -0.42 9.30
CA THR A 62 0.68 -1.86 9.59
C THR A 62 0.11 -2.04 10.99
N PHE A 63 -0.98 -2.78 11.11
CA PHE A 63 -1.75 -2.92 12.33
C PHE A 63 -1.97 -4.39 12.64
N ILE A 64 -1.69 -4.80 13.87
CA ILE A 64 -1.96 -6.15 14.37
C ILE A 64 -3.07 -6.05 15.39
N ASN A 65 -4.14 -6.83 15.21
CA ASN A 65 -5.22 -6.91 16.17
C ASN A 65 -4.70 -7.49 17.50
N GLY A 66 -5.11 -6.86 18.60
CA GLY A 66 -4.62 -7.20 19.93
C GLY A 66 -3.40 -6.39 20.36
N PHE A 67 -2.83 -5.55 19.49
CA PHE A 67 -1.71 -4.68 19.81
C PHE A 67 -2.18 -3.23 19.95
N TYR A 68 -2.47 -2.85 21.21
CA TYR A 68 -3.10 -1.58 21.54
C TYR A 68 -2.27 -0.77 22.51
N ASP A 69 -2.36 0.56 22.37
CA ASP A 69 -2.00 1.51 23.40
C ASP A 69 -3.26 1.92 24.18
N THR A 70 -3.12 2.15 25.48
CA THR A 70 -4.23 2.49 26.36
C THR A 70 -3.86 3.66 27.26
N TRP A 71 -4.85 4.51 27.53
CA TRP A 71 -4.68 5.64 28.44
C TRP A 71 -5.93 5.87 29.29
N PRO A 72 -5.81 6.41 30.52
CA PRO A 72 -6.96 6.80 31.30
C PRO A 72 -7.63 8.03 30.67
N ILE A 73 -8.96 8.00 30.60
CA ILE A 73 -9.75 9.17 30.20
C ILE A 73 -10.10 9.95 31.45
N ILE A 74 -9.67 11.21 31.50
CA ILE A 74 -9.95 12.11 32.61
C ILE A 74 -11.07 13.07 32.18
N TYR A 75 -12.18 13.08 32.92
CA TYR A 75 -13.30 13.99 32.71
C TYR A 75 -13.27 15.10 33.78
N GLY A 76 -13.79 16.26 33.43
CA GLY A 76 -14.01 17.33 34.42
C GLY A 76 -15.12 16.97 35.44
N GLU A 77 -16.13 16.20 34.97
CA GLU A 77 -17.19 15.61 35.78
C GLU A 77 -17.35 14.15 35.35
N GLU A 78 -17.49 13.23 36.30
CA GLU A 78 -17.70 11.82 36.04
C GLU A 78 -19.20 11.48 36.14
N ALA A 79 -19.66 10.66 35.19
CA ALA A 79 -21.01 10.11 35.21
C ALA A 79 -20.98 8.59 35.04
N PHE A 80 -22.06 7.93 35.48
CA PHE A 80 -22.23 6.50 35.28
C PHE A 80 -22.24 6.16 33.79
N GLY A 81 -21.48 5.15 33.38
CA GLY A 81 -21.39 4.71 31.98
C GLY A 81 -20.31 5.42 31.15
N PHE A 82 -19.61 6.43 31.70
CA PHE A 82 -18.48 7.04 31.00
C PHE A 82 -17.30 6.06 30.93
N ALA A 83 -16.70 5.95 29.73
CA ALA A 83 -15.52 5.12 29.54
C ALA A 83 -14.33 5.64 30.34
N LYS A 84 -13.71 4.80 31.13
CA LYS A 84 -12.54 5.17 31.97
C LYS A 84 -11.21 5.01 31.28
N MET A 85 -11.18 4.22 30.20
CA MET A 85 -9.99 3.93 29.43
C MET A 85 -10.23 4.21 27.95
N GLY A 86 -9.34 4.94 27.33
CA GLY A 86 -9.22 5.02 25.88
C GLY A 86 -8.29 3.92 25.37
N GLN A 87 -8.52 3.48 24.15
CA GLN A 87 -7.72 2.44 23.50
C GLN A 87 -7.56 2.75 22.04
N THR A 88 -6.36 2.59 21.50
CA THR A 88 -6.08 2.72 20.07
C THR A 88 -5.19 1.59 19.60
N ILE A 89 -5.40 1.15 18.36
CA ILE A 89 -4.50 0.18 17.73
C ILE A 89 -3.19 0.87 17.36
N VAL A 90 -2.07 0.22 17.66
CA VAL A 90 -0.75 0.79 17.40
C VAL A 90 -0.32 0.52 15.96
N ASN A 91 0.16 1.56 15.28
CA ASN A 91 0.84 1.40 14.01
C ASN A 91 2.25 0.87 14.26
N ILE A 92 2.49 -0.36 13.85
CA ILE A 92 3.79 -1.02 14.02
C ILE A 92 4.71 -0.74 12.82
N THR A 93 5.93 -1.24 12.88
CA THR A 93 6.90 -1.16 11.78
C THR A 93 6.31 -1.72 10.49
N ASP A 94 6.50 -1.00 9.38
CA ASP A 94 6.03 -1.46 8.07
C ASP A 94 6.82 -2.70 7.62
N THR A 95 6.14 -3.84 7.63
CA THR A 95 6.72 -5.14 7.28
C THR A 95 6.80 -5.40 5.78
N LYS A 96 6.24 -4.50 4.95
CA LYS A 96 6.21 -4.64 3.49
C LYS A 96 7.48 -4.14 2.80
N ILE A 97 8.34 -3.40 3.50
CA ILE A 97 9.44 -2.67 2.86
C ILE A 97 10.46 -3.63 2.25
N ILE A 98 10.60 -3.55 0.93
CA ILE A 98 11.60 -4.25 0.15
C ILE A 98 12.18 -3.29 -0.88
N LYS A 99 13.42 -2.89 -0.71
CA LYS A 99 14.14 -2.04 -1.65
C LYS A 99 14.80 -2.89 -2.74
N LEU A 100 14.70 -2.45 -3.99
CA LEU A 100 15.32 -3.09 -5.14
C LEU A 100 16.45 -2.23 -5.67
N TYR A 101 17.59 -2.86 -5.94
CA TYR A 101 18.72 -2.30 -6.63
C TYR A 101 19.10 -3.23 -7.78
N VAL A 102 19.41 -2.66 -8.92
CA VAL A 102 19.93 -3.39 -10.09
C VAL A 102 21.26 -2.74 -10.50
N ASP A 103 22.36 -3.43 -10.30
CA ASP A 103 23.72 -2.90 -10.51
C ASP A 103 23.92 -1.51 -9.87
N ASP A 104 23.62 -1.40 -8.57
CA ASP A 104 23.67 -0.15 -7.78
C ASP A 104 22.66 0.93 -8.17
N GLU A 105 21.81 0.72 -9.18
CA GLU A 105 20.71 1.60 -9.56
C GLU A 105 19.46 1.31 -8.69
N PRO A 106 19.04 2.25 -7.84
CA PRO A 106 17.87 2.03 -7.00
C PRO A 106 16.58 2.18 -7.79
N PHE A 107 15.64 1.28 -7.57
CA PHE A 107 14.26 1.49 -8.00
C PHE A 107 13.57 2.48 -7.06
N TYR A 108 13.26 3.66 -7.58
CA TYR A 108 12.49 4.68 -6.87
C TYR A 108 11.32 5.13 -7.71
N LEU A 109 10.12 4.70 -7.34
CA LEU A 109 8.90 4.83 -8.14
C LEU A 109 8.65 6.25 -8.70
N PRO A 110 8.81 7.36 -7.94
CA PRO A 110 8.58 8.70 -8.47
C PRO A 110 9.55 9.16 -9.56
N ALA A 111 10.74 8.58 -9.62
CA ALA A 111 11.78 8.94 -10.59
C ALA A 111 12.02 7.84 -11.63
N ALA A 112 11.36 6.69 -11.47
CA ALA A 112 11.55 5.55 -12.35
C ALA A 112 10.90 5.79 -13.72
N HIS A 113 11.61 5.43 -14.79
CA HIS A 113 11.03 5.35 -16.12
C HIS A 113 10.18 4.06 -16.22
N LEU A 114 8.87 4.21 -16.02
CA LEU A 114 7.93 3.10 -16.02
C LEU A 114 7.42 2.83 -17.46
N VAL A 115 7.77 1.68 -17.99
CA VAL A 115 7.23 1.19 -19.27
C VAL A 115 5.82 0.63 -19.08
N ASN A 116 5.58 -0.03 -17.94
CA ASN A 116 4.27 -0.50 -17.52
C ASN A 116 4.10 -0.33 -16.01
N PHE A 117 2.88 -0.04 -15.58
CA PHE A 117 2.49 -0.01 -14.18
C PHE A 117 1.03 -0.45 -14.07
N GLU A 118 0.79 -1.46 -13.26
CA GLU A 118 -0.55 -1.87 -12.88
C GLU A 118 -0.56 -2.30 -11.42
N ARG A 119 -1.60 -1.91 -10.68
CA ARG A 119 -1.88 -2.39 -9.34
C ARG A 119 -3.34 -2.79 -9.25
N VAL A 120 -3.61 -3.96 -8.69
CA VAL A 120 -4.94 -4.55 -8.63
C VAL A 120 -5.24 -5.03 -7.22
N LEU A 121 -6.33 -4.52 -6.64
CA LEU A 121 -6.95 -5.08 -5.46
C LEU A 121 -8.16 -5.91 -5.90
N ASP A 122 -8.06 -7.22 -5.77
CA ASP A 122 -9.12 -8.16 -6.10
C ASP A 122 -9.97 -8.44 -4.84
N PHE A 123 -11.24 -8.02 -4.87
CA PHE A 123 -12.14 -8.16 -3.73
C PHE A 123 -12.64 -9.59 -3.52
N GLN A 124 -12.70 -10.40 -4.59
CA GLN A 124 -13.12 -11.81 -4.48
C GLN A 124 -11.99 -12.67 -3.91
N ALA A 125 -10.77 -12.46 -4.39
CA ALA A 125 -9.60 -13.18 -3.90
C ALA A 125 -9.06 -12.63 -2.58
N GLY A 126 -9.39 -11.38 -2.25
CA GLY A 126 -8.80 -10.66 -1.11
C GLY A 126 -7.29 -10.45 -1.29
N THR A 127 -6.83 -10.16 -2.51
CA THR A 127 -5.41 -10.03 -2.83
C THR A 127 -5.12 -8.66 -3.42
N LEU A 128 -3.94 -8.15 -3.10
CA LEU A 128 -3.36 -6.97 -3.74
C LEU A 128 -2.14 -7.41 -4.56
N SER A 129 -2.13 -7.12 -5.84
CA SER A 129 -1.00 -7.37 -6.73
C SER A 129 -0.53 -6.10 -7.40
N ARG A 130 0.76 -6.05 -7.74
CA ARG A 130 1.35 -4.96 -8.51
C ARG A 130 2.35 -5.51 -9.51
N GLU A 131 2.21 -5.09 -10.76
CA GLU A 131 3.14 -5.36 -11.85
C GLU A 131 3.75 -4.06 -12.36
N VAL A 132 5.05 -4.01 -12.44
CA VAL A 132 5.80 -2.86 -12.93
C VAL A 132 6.85 -3.32 -13.91
N VAL A 133 6.97 -2.63 -15.04
CA VAL A 133 8.13 -2.76 -15.93
C VAL A 133 8.90 -1.45 -15.85
N TRP A 134 10.09 -1.54 -15.30
CA TRP A 134 11.01 -0.42 -15.10
C TRP A 134 12.17 -0.50 -16.08
N GLU A 135 12.43 0.58 -16.79
CA GLU A 135 13.67 0.76 -17.54
C GLU A 135 14.68 1.49 -16.64
N THR A 136 15.80 0.82 -16.36
CA THR A 136 16.86 1.41 -15.53
C THR A 136 17.58 2.53 -16.28
N PRO A 137 18.30 3.43 -15.60
CA PRO A 137 19.15 4.44 -16.24
C PRO A 137 20.14 3.85 -17.24
N SER A 138 20.64 2.64 -17.00
CA SER A 138 21.52 1.90 -17.92
C SER A 138 20.78 1.22 -19.07
N GLY A 139 19.45 1.39 -19.19
CA GLY A 139 18.65 0.83 -20.28
C GLY A 139 18.23 -0.63 -20.11
N LYS A 140 18.33 -1.19 -18.91
CA LYS A 140 17.88 -2.55 -18.62
C LYS A 140 16.37 -2.55 -18.30
N LEU A 141 15.64 -3.51 -18.87
CA LEU A 141 14.22 -3.71 -18.54
C LEU A 141 14.09 -4.71 -17.39
N VAL A 142 13.47 -4.26 -16.31
CA VAL A 142 13.24 -5.05 -15.10
C VAL A 142 11.73 -5.18 -14.86
N SER A 143 11.22 -6.40 -14.84
CA SER A 143 9.84 -6.68 -14.45
C SER A 143 9.78 -6.97 -12.96
N ILE A 144 8.92 -6.24 -12.25
CA ILE A 144 8.72 -6.34 -10.80
C ILE A 144 7.29 -6.79 -10.58
N ASN A 145 7.12 -7.99 -10.03
CA ASN A 145 5.82 -8.53 -9.67
C ASN A 145 5.75 -8.71 -8.16
N ARG A 146 4.82 -8.04 -7.52
CA ARG A 146 4.58 -8.12 -6.07
C ARG A 146 3.13 -8.39 -5.78
N GLY A 147 2.88 -9.13 -4.72
CA GLY A 147 1.54 -9.42 -4.28
C GLY A 147 1.45 -9.61 -2.77
N PHE A 148 0.28 -9.25 -2.25
CA PHE A 148 -0.11 -9.53 -0.88
C PHE A 148 -1.38 -10.36 -0.91
N SER A 149 -1.37 -11.44 -0.15
CA SER A 149 -2.56 -12.17 0.21
C SER A 149 -2.64 -12.16 1.73
N PRO A 150 -3.71 -11.64 2.33
CA PRO A 150 -3.88 -11.82 3.77
C PRO A 150 -4.02 -13.32 3.99
N PRO A 151 -3.22 -13.91 4.89
CA PRO A 151 -3.24 -15.34 5.07
C PRO A 151 -4.58 -15.80 5.64
N ARG A 152 -5.00 -16.99 5.27
CA ARG A 152 -5.96 -17.76 6.06
C ARG A 152 -5.35 -18.16 7.39
N ASP A 153 -4.02 -18.28 7.44
CA ASP A 153 -3.22 -18.51 8.64
C ASP A 153 -2.50 -17.20 9.00
N PRO A 154 -2.60 -16.69 10.25
CA PRO A 154 -2.03 -15.40 10.65
C PRO A 154 -0.50 -15.31 10.55
N PHE A 155 0.19 -16.39 10.27
CA PHE A 155 1.65 -16.47 10.29
C PHE A 155 2.32 -16.45 8.91
N VAL A 156 1.59 -16.47 7.78
CA VAL A 156 2.21 -16.52 6.43
C VAL A 156 1.64 -15.45 5.52
N ASN A 157 2.46 -14.68 4.81
CA ASN A 157 2.07 -13.63 4.24
C ASN A 157 2.43 -12.71 3.13
N GLN A 158 3.64 -12.66 2.67
CA GLN A 158 4.05 -11.95 1.48
C GLN A 158 4.39 -12.92 0.35
N TRP A 159 3.82 -12.67 -0.84
CA TRP A 159 4.25 -13.34 -2.04
C TRP A 159 5.08 -12.36 -2.86
N ILE A 160 6.39 -12.58 -2.94
CA ILE A 160 7.20 -11.97 -4.00
C ILE A 160 7.20 -12.98 -5.15
N ARG A 161 6.43 -12.72 -6.19
CA ARG A 161 6.56 -13.46 -7.42
C ARG A 161 7.59 -12.77 -8.30
N GLY A 162 8.80 -13.24 -8.19
CA GLY A 162 9.84 -13.14 -9.20
C GLY A 162 10.24 -11.74 -9.70
N PHE A 163 11.54 -11.55 -9.78
CA PHE A 163 12.12 -10.56 -10.67
C PHE A 163 12.53 -11.29 -11.95
N SER A 164 12.07 -10.83 -13.11
CA SER A 164 12.63 -11.27 -14.38
C SER A 164 13.41 -10.13 -15.00
N TYR A 165 14.64 -10.41 -15.37
CA TYR A 165 15.50 -9.52 -16.12
C TYR A 165 15.47 -9.94 -17.59
N GLN A 166 15.04 -9.03 -18.46
CA GLN A 166 15.25 -9.17 -19.89
C GLN A 166 16.44 -8.29 -20.27
N GLY A 167 17.64 -8.85 -20.19
CA GLY A 167 18.82 -8.23 -20.75
C GLY A 167 18.67 -8.11 -22.26
N LYS A 168 18.76 -6.91 -22.84
CA LYS A 168 19.17 -6.80 -24.24
C LYS A 168 20.63 -7.26 -24.32
N PRO A 169 20.98 -8.08 -25.32
CA PRO A 169 22.36 -8.46 -25.58
C PRO A 169 23.24 -7.24 -25.85
#